data_a471c2aab50caa1bfab2f2942e3d9622
#
_entry.id   a471c2aab50caa1bfab2f2942e3d9622
#
_cell.length_a   1.000
_cell.length_b   1.000
_cell.length_c   1.000
_cell.angle_alpha   90.00
_cell.angle_beta   90.00
_cell.angle_gamma   90.00
#
_symmetry.space_group_name_H-M   'P 1'
#
loop_
_entity.id
_entity.type
_entity.pdbx_description
1 polymer ?
#
loop_
_entity_poly.entity_id
_entity_poly.type
_entity_poly.pdbx_seq_one_letter_code
_entity_poly.pdbx_strand_id
1 'polypeptide(L)'
;MLALASKSQLTLANYYLQKILTASVYDVAKVTPLSAMKKLSSRLSCDIFLKREDLQPVHSFKLRGAYNRIAALSTDECKAGVVCASAGNHAQGVAMSAACRNIDAVIVMPTTTPEIKIDSVKRLGGHVVLFGQSFDMANEHAKKLSKEQGRVYIAPYDDEAVIAGQGTIAQEMLQQKKELQAIFVPVGGGGLIAGVAAYYKAVMPQVKIIGVEPEDAACLKAAMEAGEPVTLSQVGLFADGVAVKRIGNETFRLAKEYVDDVVTVTSDEICAAVKDIFEDTRAIAEPAGALSLAGLKKFQLQQDEPLVSVAAILSGANVNFHNLRYMSERCELGEQKEAVLAVKIPEEKGSFLKFCKLLGKRSITEFNYRFCRRDSAVVFAGIRLSGETGELDHIISDLTKVNFEVQDLSFDETAKLHIRYMVGGKPQESLDERLFSFEFPEHPGALLNFLTTLQSQWNISLFHYRNHGAAFGRVLVGFELPDSDYMAFQQFLNNLGFVYQEETNNPAYQLFL
;
A
#
# COMPACT_ATOMS: atom_id res chain seq x y z
N MET A 1 -27.22 15.68 -20.30
CA MET A 1 -26.59 16.09 -21.59
C MET A 1 -25.30 15.31 -21.71
N LEU A 2 -25.17 14.38 -22.64
CA LEU A 2 -23.93 13.68 -22.94
C LEU A 2 -22.94 14.72 -23.51
N ALA A 3 -21.91 15.03 -22.73
CA ALA A 3 -20.80 15.83 -23.25
C ALA A 3 -20.11 15.01 -24.34
N LEU A 4 -20.21 15.43 -25.58
CA LEU A 4 -19.46 14.88 -26.69
C LEU A 4 -17.97 15.13 -26.44
N ALA A 5 -17.19 14.07 -26.26
CA ALA A 5 -15.74 14.16 -26.19
C ALA A 5 -15.18 14.94 -27.39
N SER A 6 -14.16 15.77 -27.19
CA SER A 6 -13.57 16.55 -28.27
C SER A 6 -12.94 15.64 -29.33
N LYS A 7 -12.84 16.10 -30.57
CA LYS A 7 -12.32 15.31 -31.72
C LYS A 7 -10.87 14.82 -31.51
N SER A 8 -10.06 15.53 -30.67
CA SER A 8 -8.71 15.14 -30.30
C SER A 8 -8.69 14.00 -29.24
N GLN A 9 -9.63 14.01 -28.30
CA GLN A 9 -9.79 12.97 -27.27
C GLN A 9 -10.19 11.64 -27.86
N LEU A 10 -11.13 11.64 -28.81
CA LEU A 10 -11.54 10.45 -29.55
C LEU A 10 -10.38 9.83 -30.36
N THR A 11 -9.47 10.67 -30.88
CA THR A 11 -8.34 10.19 -31.70
C THR A 11 -7.31 9.45 -30.84
N LEU A 12 -7.00 9.94 -29.64
CA LEU A 12 -6.05 9.30 -28.73
C LEU A 12 -6.61 8.00 -28.14
N ALA A 13 -7.87 8.00 -27.71
CA ALA A 13 -8.54 6.80 -27.24
C ALA A 13 -8.61 5.72 -28.34
N ASN A 14 -8.91 6.08 -29.58
CA ASN A 14 -8.94 5.15 -30.70
C ASN A 14 -7.56 4.56 -31.03
N TYR A 15 -6.49 5.34 -30.89
CA TYR A 15 -5.13 4.83 -31.07
C TYR A 15 -4.81 3.71 -30.07
N TYR A 16 -5.11 3.92 -28.78
CA TYR A 16 -4.91 2.88 -27.79
C TYR A 16 -5.90 1.73 -27.92
N LEU A 17 -7.15 1.99 -28.32
CA LEU A 17 -8.11 0.94 -28.60
C LEU A 17 -7.58 -0.05 -29.64
N GLN A 18 -6.99 0.42 -30.76
CA GLN A 18 -6.38 -0.45 -31.75
C GLN A 18 -5.26 -1.30 -31.18
N LYS A 19 -4.35 -0.68 -30.39
CA LYS A 19 -3.25 -1.39 -29.73
C LYS A 19 -3.75 -2.45 -28.73
N ILE A 20 -4.81 -2.15 -27.98
CA ILE A 20 -5.41 -3.08 -27.01
C ILE A 20 -6.04 -4.27 -27.73
N LEU A 21 -6.82 -4.02 -28.80
CA LEU A 21 -7.48 -5.06 -29.57
C LEU A 21 -6.50 -5.99 -30.30
N THR A 22 -5.29 -5.52 -30.60
CA THR A 22 -4.23 -6.29 -31.28
C THR A 22 -3.15 -6.80 -30.31
N ALA A 23 -3.33 -6.63 -29.00
CA ALA A 23 -2.36 -7.05 -27.99
C ALA A 23 -2.25 -8.58 -27.89
N SER A 24 -1.02 -9.10 -27.90
CA SER A 24 -0.73 -10.54 -27.90
C SER A 24 -0.56 -11.08 -26.46
N VAL A 25 -1.52 -10.80 -25.55
CA VAL A 25 -1.36 -11.18 -24.13
C VAL A 25 -1.75 -12.62 -23.83
N TYR A 26 -2.64 -13.21 -24.63
CA TYR A 26 -3.29 -14.48 -24.32
C TYR A 26 -2.44 -15.73 -24.57
N ASP A 27 -1.23 -15.57 -25.08
CA ASP A 27 -0.26 -16.65 -25.12
C ASP A 27 0.20 -17.08 -23.71
N VAL A 28 0.13 -16.17 -22.75
CA VAL A 28 0.57 -16.39 -21.36
C VAL A 28 -0.49 -15.98 -20.32
N ALA A 29 -1.29 -14.97 -20.59
CA ALA A 29 -2.33 -14.50 -19.70
C ALA A 29 -3.63 -15.28 -19.90
N LYS A 30 -4.40 -15.41 -18.82
CA LYS A 30 -5.74 -16.01 -18.85
C LYS A 30 -6.80 -14.90 -18.85
N VAL A 31 -7.94 -15.17 -19.49
CA VAL A 31 -9.15 -14.38 -19.25
C VAL A 31 -9.59 -14.64 -17.81
N THR A 32 -9.50 -13.64 -16.96
CA THR A 32 -9.84 -13.77 -15.55
C THR A 32 -11.32 -13.44 -15.32
N PRO A 33 -12.00 -14.06 -14.34
CA PRO A 33 -13.40 -13.77 -14.08
C PRO A 33 -13.60 -12.37 -13.48
N LEU A 34 -14.78 -11.80 -13.76
CA LEU A 34 -15.37 -10.68 -13.04
C LEU A 34 -16.35 -11.24 -12.02
N SER A 35 -15.90 -11.42 -10.79
CA SER A 35 -16.62 -12.13 -9.71
C SER A 35 -17.50 -11.18 -8.90
N ALA A 36 -18.76 -11.56 -8.62
CA ALA A 36 -19.62 -10.76 -7.74
C ALA A 36 -19.19 -10.89 -6.27
N MET A 37 -19.11 -9.76 -5.58
CA MET A 37 -18.80 -9.64 -4.15
C MET A 37 -20.10 -9.63 -3.35
N LYS A 38 -20.71 -10.81 -3.15
CA LYS A 38 -22.09 -10.93 -2.64
C LYS A 38 -22.30 -10.33 -1.24
N LYS A 39 -21.38 -10.59 -0.30
CA LYS A 39 -21.48 -10.07 1.06
C LYS A 39 -21.30 -8.55 1.09
N LEU A 40 -20.28 -8.06 0.39
CA LEU A 40 -20.02 -6.63 0.32
C LEU A 40 -21.13 -5.90 -0.42
N SER A 41 -21.66 -6.46 -1.51
CA SER A 41 -22.81 -5.92 -2.25
C SER A 41 -24.04 -5.76 -1.35
N SER A 42 -24.34 -6.78 -0.54
CA SER A 42 -25.45 -6.70 0.42
C SER A 42 -25.24 -5.63 1.49
N ARG A 43 -23.99 -5.47 1.97
CA ARG A 43 -23.64 -4.46 3.00
C ARG A 43 -23.73 -3.02 2.47
N LEU A 44 -23.35 -2.79 1.21
CA LEU A 44 -23.33 -1.44 0.61
C LEU A 44 -24.54 -1.17 -0.30
N SER A 45 -25.50 -2.11 -0.40
CA SER A 45 -26.68 -1.98 -1.26
C SER A 45 -26.34 -1.60 -2.71
N CYS A 46 -25.27 -2.19 -3.26
CA CYS A 46 -24.71 -1.91 -4.58
C CYS A 46 -24.15 -3.19 -5.18
N ASP A 47 -24.38 -3.44 -6.48
CA ASP A 47 -23.77 -4.57 -7.19
C ASP A 47 -22.28 -4.34 -7.37
N ILE A 48 -21.45 -5.03 -6.61
CA ILE A 48 -19.99 -4.92 -6.63
C ILE A 48 -19.37 -6.13 -7.30
N PHE A 49 -18.50 -5.88 -8.27
CA PHE A 49 -17.76 -6.89 -9.00
C PHE A 49 -16.27 -6.71 -8.82
N LEU A 50 -15.54 -7.83 -8.78
CA LEU A 50 -14.09 -7.87 -8.61
C LEU A 50 -13.44 -8.56 -9.79
N LYS A 51 -12.61 -7.85 -10.55
CA LYS A 51 -11.79 -8.41 -11.63
C LYS A 51 -10.57 -9.10 -11.05
N ARG A 52 -10.47 -10.42 -11.25
CA ARG A 52 -9.60 -11.34 -10.52
C ARG A 52 -8.23 -11.54 -11.17
N GLU A 53 -7.39 -10.48 -11.23
CA GLU A 53 -6.03 -10.58 -11.80
C GLU A 53 -5.04 -11.34 -10.89
N ASP A 54 -5.41 -11.63 -9.66
CA ASP A 54 -4.73 -12.57 -8.76
C ASP A 54 -4.70 -14.03 -9.30
N LEU A 55 -5.61 -14.38 -10.20
CA LEU A 55 -5.69 -15.70 -10.83
C LEU A 55 -4.77 -15.87 -12.05
N GLN A 56 -4.01 -14.85 -12.42
CA GLN A 56 -2.97 -14.95 -13.43
C GLN A 56 -1.84 -15.90 -12.97
N PRO A 57 -1.10 -16.53 -13.90
CA PRO A 57 0.01 -17.45 -13.55
C PRO A 57 1.06 -16.89 -12.61
N VAL A 58 1.30 -15.57 -12.64
CA VAL A 58 2.22 -14.85 -11.74
C VAL A 58 1.47 -14.09 -10.62
N HIS A 59 0.22 -14.44 -10.37
CA HIS A 59 -0.64 -13.84 -9.36
C HIS A 59 -0.75 -12.31 -9.44
N SER A 60 -0.62 -11.72 -10.65
CA SER A 60 -0.81 -10.28 -10.90
C SER A 60 -1.02 -9.96 -12.38
N PHE A 61 -1.63 -8.82 -12.64
CA PHE A 61 -1.89 -8.32 -14.00
C PHE A 61 -0.64 -7.98 -14.79
N LYS A 62 0.50 -7.76 -14.14
CA LYS A 62 1.74 -7.26 -14.76
C LYS A 62 2.24 -8.12 -15.92
N LEU A 63 1.89 -9.41 -15.92
CA LEU A 63 2.19 -10.35 -16.99
C LEU A 63 1.69 -9.86 -18.36
N ARG A 64 0.50 -9.26 -18.41
CA ARG A 64 -0.14 -8.81 -19.66
C ARG A 64 0.73 -7.79 -20.41
N GLY A 65 1.07 -6.69 -19.75
CA GLY A 65 1.89 -5.63 -20.35
C GLY A 65 3.33 -6.07 -20.62
N ALA A 66 3.93 -6.83 -19.71
CA ALA A 66 5.27 -7.38 -19.91
C ALA A 66 5.33 -8.28 -21.14
N TYR A 67 4.38 -9.20 -21.29
CA TYR A 67 4.34 -10.09 -22.44
C TYR A 67 4.05 -9.33 -23.74
N ASN A 68 3.07 -8.43 -23.75
CA ASN A 68 2.73 -7.66 -24.95
C ASN A 68 3.93 -6.86 -25.49
N ARG A 69 4.74 -6.29 -24.59
CA ARG A 69 5.98 -5.59 -24.98
C ARG A 69 7.04 -6.55 -25.50
N ILE A 70 7.24 -7.70 -24.84
CA ILE A 70 8.21 -8.72 -25.24
C ILE A 70 7.78 -9.42 -26.54
N ALA A 71 6.49 -9.63 -26.77
CA ALA A 71 5.97 -10.24 -28.00
C ALA A 71 6.21 -9.37 -29.24
N ALA A 72 6.31 -8.06 -29.07
CA ALA A 72 6.57 -7.11 -30.16
C ALA A 72 8.06 -6.93 -30.50
N LEU A 73 8.99 -7.67 -29.86
CA LEU A 73 10.42 -7.57 -30.10
C LEU A 73 10.79 -8.19 -31.47
N SER A 74 11.69 -7.53 -32.17
CA SER A 74 12.34 -8.07 -33.38
C SER A 74 13.25 -9.26 -33.04
N THR A 75 13.64 -10.02 -34.06
CA THR A 75 14.53 -11.16 -33.91
C THR A 75 15.88 -10.77 -33.28
N ASP A 76 16.42 -9.60 -33.62
CA ASP A 76 17.72 -9.16 -33.08
C ASP A 76 17.58 -8.65 -31.64
N GLU A 77 16.49 -7.97 -31.29
CA GLU A 77 16.17 -7.62 -29.91
C GLU A 77 15.97 -8.88 -29.02
N CYS A 78 15.31 -9.91 -29.57
CA CYS A 78 15.16 -11.20 -28.86
C CYS A 78 16.52 -11.85 -28.56
N LYS A 79 17.49 -11.81 -29.51
CA LYS A 79 18.85 -12.34 -29.31
C LYS A 79 19.63 -11.53 -28.27
N ALA A 80 19.47 -10.21 -28.26
CA ALA A 80 20.09 -9.32 -27.28
C ALA A 80 19.56 -9.55 -25.86
N GLY A 81 18.32 -10.01 -25.74
CA GLY A 81 17.65 -10.26 -24.48
C GLY A 81 16.98 -9.00 -23.89
N VAL A 82 16.38 -9.17 -22.75
CA VAL A 82 15.65 -8.09 -22.06
C VAL A 82 16.26 -7.79 -20.69
N VAL A 83 15.97 -6.59 -20.18
CA VAL A 83 16.35 -6.18 -18.83
C VAL A 83 15.25 -5.34 -18.20
N CYS A 84 15.01 -5.50 -16.91
CA CYS A 84 14.14 -4.58 -16.15
C CYS A 84 14.65 -4.36 -14.74
N ALA A 85 14.15 -3.33 -14.07
CA ALA A 85 14.34 -3.12 -12.64
C ALA A 85 13.01 -3.35 -11.92
N SER A 86 12.95 -4.35 -11.06
CA SER A 86 11.79 -4.60 -10.20
C SER A 86 12.07 -5.72 -9.21
N ALA A 87 11.56 -5.61 -7.99
CA ALA A 87 11.61 -6.69 -6.99
C ALA A 87 10.22 -7.34 -6.75
N GLY A 88 9.20 -7.00 -7.55
CA GLY A 88 7.81 -7.43 -7.33
C GLY A 88 7.14 -8.02 -8.58
N ASN A 89 5.88 -7.69 -8.77
CA ASN A 89 5.02 -8.25 -9.80
C ASN A 89 5.54 -8.08 -11.24
N HIS A 90 6.19 -6.94 -11.53
CA HIS A 90 6.75 -6.70 -12.86
C HIS A 90 7.95 -7.64 -13.15
N ALA A 91 8.81 -7.88 -12.16
CA ALA A 91 9.93 -8.81 -12.29
C ALA A 91 9.46 -10.21 -12.67
N GLN A 92 8.43 -10.72 -11.98
CA GLN A 92 7.84 -12.02 -12.26
C GLN A 92 7.18 -12.05 -13.66
N GLY A 93 6.46 -10.99 -14.02
CA GLY A 93 5.85 -10.84 -15.33
C GLY A 93 6.87 -10.87 -16.47
N VAL A 94 7.99 -10.14 -16.34
CA VAL A 94 9.08 -10.12 -17.34
C VAL A 94 9.79 -11.47 -17.41
N ALA A 95 10.15 -12.05 -16.27
CA ALA A 95 10.84 -13.34 -16.23
C ALA A 95 10.03 -14.44 -16.93
N MET A 96 8.75 -14.61 -16.57
CA MET A 96 7.88 -15.61 -17.19
C MET A 96 7.67 -15.33 -18.69
N SER A 97 7.44 -14.08 -19.06
CA SER A 97 7.20 -13.68 -20.44
C SER A 97 8.41 -13.97 -21.35
N ALA A 98 9.61 -13.65 -20.86
CA ALA A 98 10.86 -13.90 -21.56
C ALA A 98 11.14 -15.41 -21.68
N ALA A 99 10.94 -16.17 -20.60
CA ALA A 99 11.12 -17.62 -20.59
C ALA A 99 10.18 -18.33 -21.59
N CYS A 100 8.91 -17.87 -21.70
CA CYS A 100 7.95 -18.40 -22.67
C CYS A 100 8.43 -18.25 -24.12
N ARG A 101 9.26 -17.24 -24.41
CA ARG A 101 9.82 -16.96 -25.74
C ARG A 101 11.27 -17.35 -25.91
N ASN A 102 11.86 -18.06 -24.92
CA ASN A 102 13.29 -18.42 -24.89
C ASN A 102 14.22 -17.19 -25.01
N ILE A 103 13.86 -16.08 -24.39
CA ILE A 103 14.63 -14.83 -24.36
C ILE A 103 15.32 -14.73 -23.00
N ASP A 104 16.61 -14.38 -22.99
CA ASP A 104 17.33 -14.14 -21.74
C ASP A 104 16.87 -12.86 -21.05
N ALA A 105 16.49 -12.95 -19.79
CA ALA A 105 15.94 -11.85 -19.00
C ALA A 105 16.80 -11.54 -17.79
N VAL A 106 17.39 -10.37 -17.74
CA VAL A 106 18.11 -9.84 -16.57
C VAL A 106 17.16 -8.98 -15.74
N ILE A 107 16.99 -9.35 -14.48
CA ILE A 107 16.14 -8.67 -13.54
C ILE A 107 16.99 -8.02 -12.45
N VAL A 108 17.10 -6.69 -12.48
CA VAL A 108 17.89 -5.94 -11.50
C VAL A 108 17.01 -5.63 -10.29
N MET A 109 17.48 -6.04 -9.11
CA MET A 109 16.79 -5.83 -7.84
C MET A 109 17.70 -5.11 -6.85
N PRO A 110 17.15 -4.29 -5.94
CA PRO A 110 17.91 -3.79 -4.80
C PRO A 110 18.51 -4.93 -3.96
N THR A 111 19.66 -4.70 -3.36
CA THR A 111 20.31 -5.66 -2.44
C THR A 111 19.48 -5.94 -1.18
N THR A 112 18.52 -5.07 -0.88
CA THR A 112 17.56 -5.18 0.23
C THR A 112 16.38 -6.09 -0.09
N THR A 113 16.31 -6.65 -1.30
CA THR A 113 15.17 -7.48 -1.73
C THR A 113 15.13 -8.80 -0.95
N PRO A 114 13.99 -9.16 -0.33
CA PRO A 114 13.83 -10.43 0.38
C PRO A 114 14.07 -11.64 -0.52
N GLU A 115 14.71 -12.67 0.03
CA GLU A 115 15.11 -13.90 -0.70
C GLU A 115 13.92 -14.58 -1.39
N ILE A 116 12.74 -14.60 -0.74
CA ILE A 116 11.53 -15.18 -1.32
C ILE A 116 11.11 -14.54 -2.65
N LYS A 117 11.36 -13.22 -2.83
CA LYS A 117 11.09 -12.51 -4.09
C LYS A 117 12.14 -12.83 -5.14
N ILE A 118 13.40 -12.94 -4.73
CA ILE A 118 14.52 -13.34 -5.59
C ILE A 118 14.28 -14.76 -6.15
N ASP A 119 13.95 -15.70 -5.30
CA ASP A 119 13.68 -17.09 -5.66
C ASP A 119 12.45 -17.24 -6.57
N SER A 120 11.43 -16.42 -6.34
CA SER A 120 10.24 -16.42 -7.20
C SER A 120 10.60 -16.06 -8.64
N VAL A 121 11.47 -15.08 -8.85
CA VAL A 121 11.91 -14.66 -10.19
C VAL A 121 12.85 -15.70 -10.82
N LYS A 122 13.80 -16.27 -10.06
CA LYS A 122 14.69 -17.33 -10.54
C LYS A 122 13.91 -18.57 -11.01
N ARG A 123 12.87 -18.97 -10.24
CA ARG A 123 11.99 -20.09 -10.63
C ARG A 123 11.22 -19.84 -11.94
N LEU A 124 10.95 -18.57 -12.27
CA LEU A 124 10.32 -18.17 -13.53
C LEU A 124 11.31 -17.99 -14.69
N GLY A 125 12.60 -18.32 -14.48
CA GLY A 125 13.63 -18.26 -15.52
C GLY A 125 14.37 -16.92 -15.63
N GLY A 126 14.14 -15.97 -14.71
CA GLY A 126 14.83 -14.69 -14.71
C GLY A 126 16.25 -14.78 -14.10
N HIS A 127 17.22 -14.12 -14.73
CA HIS A 127 18.56 -13.95 -14.18
C HIS A 127 18.59 -12.71 -13.25
N VAL A 128 18.73 -12.93 -11.93
CA VAL A 128 18.67 -11.85 -10.94
C VAL A 128 20.05 -11.23 -10.73
N VAL A 129 20.13 -9.91 -10.85
CA VAL A 129 21.28 -9.08 -10.50
C VAL A 129 20.92 -8.17 -9.33
N LEU A 130 21.63 -8.32 -8.20
CA LEU A 130 21.44 -7.47 -7.03
C LEU A 130 22.33 -6.25 -7.13
N PHE A 131 21.74 -5.04 -7.13
CA PHE A 131 22.49 -3.79 -7.25
C PHE A 131 21.82 -2.61 -6.54
N GLY A 132 22.62 -1.88 -5.75
CA GLY A 132 22.16 -0.70 -5.02
C GLY A 132 21.23 -1.04 -3.85
N GLN A 133 20.91 -0.03 -3.04
CA GLN A 133 20.05 -0.18 -1.86
C GLN A 133 18.61 0.31 -2.11
N SER A 134 18.36 0.96 -3.25
CA SER A 134 17.04 1.51 -3.60
C SER A 134 16.60 1.07 -5.00
N PHE A 135 15.30 1.18 -5.26
CA PHE A 135 14.74 0.97 -6.59
C PHE A 135 15.38 1.89 -7.65
N ASP A 136 15.64 3.14 -7.31
CA ASP A 136 16.22 4.11 -8.25
C ASP A 136 17.62 3.69 -8.71
N MET A 137 18.46 3.24 -7.77
CA MET A 137 19.80 2.70 -8.09
C MET A 137 19.73 1.45 -8.97
N ALA A 138 18.84 0.52 -8.64
CA ALA A 138 18.62 -0.69 -9.44
C ALA A 138 18.13 -0.34 -10.86
N ASN A 139 17.24 0.65 -10.97
CA ASN A 139 16.69 1.12 -12.24
C ASN A 139 17.74 1.82 -13.13
N GLU A 140 18.59 2.64 -12.56
CA GLU A 140 19.71 3.26 -13.27
C GLU A 140 20.68 2.18 -13.78
N HIS A 141 20.98 1.19 -12.95
CA HIS A 141 21.83 0.07 -13.36
C HIS A 141 21.20 -0.78 -14.47
N ALA A 142 19.91 -1.06 -14.40
CA ALA A 142 19.19 -1.76 -15.49
C ALA A 142 19.25 -0.99 -16.80
N LYS A 143 19.06 0.33 -16.77
CA LYS A 143 19.20 1.21 -17.95
C LYS A 143 20.64 1.25 -18.48
N LYS A 144 21.64 1.18 -17.59
CA LYS A 144 23.03 1.09 -17.98
C LYS A 144 23.31 -0.24 -18.69
N LEU A 145 22.88 -1.38 -18.13
CA LEU A 145 23.01 -2.70 -18.76
C LEU A 145 22.30 -2.75 -20.12
N SER A 146 21.12 -2.12 -20.23
CA SER A 146 20.41 -1.99 -21.52
C SER A 146 21.30 -1.34 -22.59
N LYS A 147 21.96 -0.21 -22.25
CA LYS A 147 22.84 0.50 -23.20
C LYS A 147 24.12 -0.25 -23.52
N GLU A 148 24.76 -0.84 -22.51
CA GLU A 148 26.07 -1.51 -22.67
C GLU A 148 25.96 -2.87 -23.36
N GLN A 149 24.86 -3.59 -23.13
CA GLN A 149 24.69 -4.96 -23.65
C GLN A 149 23.67 -5.03 -24.80
N GLY A 150 23.06 -3.89 -25.20
CA GLY A 150 22.04 -3.84 -26.24
C GLY A 150 20.71 -4.49 -25.83
N ARG A 151 20.49 -4.83 -24.56
CA ARG A 151 19.26 -5.44 -24.06
C ARG A 151 18.09 -4.46 -24.12
N VAL A 152 16.91 -4.96 -24.45
CA VAL A 152 15.70 -4.13 -24.44
C VAL A 152 15.23 -3.91 -23.00
N TYR A 153 15.13 -2.65 -22.58
CA TYR A 153 14.58 -2.31 -21.27
C TYR A 153 13.05 -2.46 -21.31
N ILE A 154 12.51 -3.29 -20.41
CA ILE A 154 11.06 -3.48 -20.27
C ILE A 154 10.55 -2.60 -19.13
N ALA A 155 9.87 -1.51 -19.49
CA ALA A 155 9.33 -0.56 -18.54
C ALA A 155 8.16 -1.15 -17.71
N PRO A 156 8.03 -0.84 -16.41
CA PRO A 156 6.98 -1.39 -15.56
C PRO A 156 5.58 -0.78 -15.82
N TYR A 157 5.49 0.36 -16.50
CA TYR A 157 4.23 1.07 -16.77
C TYR A 157 4.29 2.08 -17.94
N ASP A 158 5.36 2.87 -18.09
CA ASP A 158 5.42 4.00 -19.04
C ASP A 158 5.94 3.56 -20.41
N ASP A 159 5.17 2.71 -21.08
CA ASP A 159 5.43 2.17 -22.40
C ASP A 159 4.09 1.86 -23.08
N GLU A 160 3.92 2.26 -24.35
CA GLU A 160 2.66 2.10 -25.07
C GLU A 160 2.20 0.64 -25.22
N ALA A 161 3.16 -0.29 -25.43
CA ALA A 161 2.83 -1.70 -25.55
C ALA A 161 2.46 -2.31 -24.18
N VAL A 162 3.12 -1.84 -23.10
CA VAL A 162 2.76 -2.23 -21.72
C VAL A 162 1.36 -1.72 -21.39
N ILE A 163 1.06 -0.44 -21.63
CA ILE A 163 -0.27 0.15 -21.42
C ILE A 163 -1.34 -0.61 -22.18
N ALA A 164 -1.11 -0.91 -23.47
CA ALA A 164 -2.04 -1.67 -24.29
C ALA A 164 -2.29 -3.09 -23.74
N GLY A 165 -1.26 -3.79 -23.32
CA GLY A 165 -1.39 -5.10 -22.67
C GLY A 165 -2.27 -5.05 -21.42
N GLN A 166 -2.11 -4.02 -20.56
CA GLN A 166 -2.93 -3.83 -19.37
C GLN A 166 -4.39 -3.49 -19.75
N GLY A 167 -4.60 -2.76 -20.84
CA GLY A 167 -5.93 -2.39 -21.33
C GLY A 167 -6.81 -3.59 -21.74
N THR A 168 -6.22 -4.77 -22.00
CA THR A 168 -6.99 -6.00 -22.27
C THR A 168 -7.89 -6.41 -21.11
N ILE A 169 -7.59 -5.99 -19.88
CA ILE A 169 -8.45 -6.18 -18.71
C ILE A 169 -9.80 -5.50 -18.94
N ALA A 170 -9.79 -4.27 -19.43
CA ALA A 170 -11.00 -3.50 -19.72
C ALA A 170 -11.86 -4.17 -20.83
N GLN A 171 -11.22 -4.71 -21.86
CA GLN A 171 -11.89 -5.48 -22.90
C GLN A 171 -12.63 -6.70 -22.33
N GLU A 172 -11.97 -7.46 -21.46
CA GLU A 172 -12.57 -8.61 -20.78
C GLU A 172 -13.74 -8.17 -19.87
N MET A 173 -13.55 -7.11 -19.09
CA MET A 173 -14.59 -6.59 -18.18
C MET A 173 -15.85 -6.17 -18.94
N LEU A 174 -15.72 -5.46 -20.07
CA LEU A 174 -16.86 -5.05 -20.89
C LEU A 174 -17.61 -6.26 -21.49
N GLN A 175 -16.89 -7.31 -21.88
CA GLN A 175 -17.53 -8.54 -22.37
C GLN A 175 -18.27 -9.30 -21.25
N GLN A 176 -17.77 -9.23 -20.03
CA GLN A 176 -18.32 -9.93 -18.86
C GLN A 176 -19.49 -9.18 -18.21
N LYS A 177 -19.48 -7.83 -18.23
CA LYS A 177 -20.54 -6.98 -17.65
C LYS A 177 -20.62 -5.63 -18.37
N LYS A 178 -21.73 -5.37 -19.03
CA LYS A 178 -21.94 -4.15 -19.84
C LYS A 178 -22.44 -2.95 -19.06
N GLU A 179 -23.17 -3.17 -17.97
CA GLU A 179 -23.91 -2.14 -17.24
C GLU A 179 -23.12 -1.60 -16.03
N LEU A 180 -21.79 -1.49 -16.14
CA LEU A 180 -20.99 -0.86 -15.09
C LEU A 180 -21.11 0.67 -15.17
N GLN A 181 -21.30 1.32 -14.01
CA GLN A 181 -21.32 2.78 -13.89
C GLN A 181 -19.95 3.36 -13.56
N ALA A 182 -19.14 2.61 -12.81
CA ALA A 182 -17.77 3.01 -12.49
C ALA A 182 -16.84 1.81 -12.33
N ILE A 183 -15.55 2.05 -12.60
CA ILE A 183 -14.46 1.09 -12.42
C ILE A 183 -13.37 1.74 -11.58
N PHE A 184 -13.04 1.08 -10.47
CA PHE A 184 -11.98 1.50 -9.56
C PHE A 184 -10.68 0.76 -9.90
N VAL A 185 -9.61 1.52 -10.10
CA VAL A 185 -8.33 1.01 -10.62
C VAL A 185 -7.21 1.41 -9.68
N PRO A 186 -6.39 0.48 -9.18
CA PRO A 186 -5.24 0.82 -8.33
C PRO A 186 -4.16 1.51 -9.16
N VAL A 187 -3.58 2.59 -8.61
CA VAL A 187 -2.60 3.41 -9.30
C VAL A 187 -1.27 3.41 -8.57
N GLY A 188 -0.23 3.07 -9.31
CA GLY A 188 1.16 3.36 -9.01
C GLY A 188 1.73 4.21 -10.15
N GLY A 189 2.53 3.63 -11.07
CA GLY A 189 3.05 4.36 -12.25
C GLY A 189 2.02 4.67 -13.35
N GLY A 190 0.76 4.25 -13.20
CA GLY A 190 -0.35 4.63 -14.07
C GLY A 190 -0.63 3.72 -15.26
N GLY A 191 0.19 2.68 -15.52
CA GLY A 191 0.02 1.84 -16.73
C GLY A 191 -1.32 1.12 -16.82
N LEU A 192 -1.84 0.62 -15.70
CA LEU A 192 -3.13 -0.08 -15.67
C LEU A 192 -4.29 0.89 -15.91
N ILE A 193 -4.35 1.99 -15.15
CA ILE A 193 -5.44 2.95 -15.27
C ILE A 193 -5.45 3.64 -16.64
N ALA A 194 -4.28 3.92 -17.22
CA ALA A 194 -4.15 4.48 -18.55
C ALA A 194 -4.76 3.56 -19.61
N GLY A 195 -4.45 2.25 -19.56
CA GLY A 195 -4.99 1.26 -20.48
C GLY A 195 -6.50 1.07 -20.33
N VAL A 196 -6.98 0.96 -19.08
CA VAL A 196 -8.42 0.81 -18.77
C VAL A 196 -9.21 2.04 -19.21
N ALA A 197 -8.72 3.24 -18.87
CA ALA A 197 -9.38 4.49 -19.20
C ALA A 197 -9.44 4.71 -20.72
N ALA A 198 -8.32 4.51 -21.43
CA ALA A 198 -8.30 4.65 -22.89
C ALA A 198 -9.32 3.71 -23.58
N TYR A 199 -9.43 2.47 -23.11
CA TYR A 199 -10.40 1.52 -23.65
C TYR A 199 -11.85 1.97 -23.41
N TYR A 200 -12.20 2.23 -22.13
CA TYR A 200 -13.58 2.56 -21.80
C TYR A 200 -14.02 3.91 -22.40
N LYS A 201 -13.16 4.93 -22.41
CA LYS A 201 -13.51 6.23 -23.01
C LYS A 201 -13.66 6.16 -24.55
N ALA A 202 -13.07 5.15 -25.19
CA ALA A 202 -13.30 4.89 -26.62
C ALA A 202 -14.64 4.19 -26.89
N VAL A 203 -15.07 3.24 -26.01
CA VAL A 203 -16.21 2.34 -26.30
C VAL A 203 -17.45 2.64 -25.46
N MET A 204 -17.28 3.05 -24.20
CA MET A 204 -18.33 3.32 -23.21
C MET A 204 -17.98 4.58 -22.38
N PRO A 205 -17.91 5.77 -22.99
CA PRO A 205 -17.38 6.98 -22.35
C PRO A 205 -18.14 7.45 -21.10
N GLN A 206 -19.38 6.96 -20.92
CA GLN A 206 -20.20 7.25 -19.74
C GLN A 206 -19.74 6.53 -18.47
N VAL A 207 -18.96 5.45 -18.60
CA VAL A 207 -18.43 4.72 -17.44
C VAL A 207 -17.33 5.55 -16.77
N LYS A 208 -17.48 5.79 -15.47
CA LYS A 208 -16.48 6.52 -14.70
C LYS A 208 -15.26 5.64 -14.43
N ILE A 209 -14.07 6.18 -14.66
CA ILE A 209 -12.80 5.53 -14.32
C ILE A 209 -12.18 6.28 -13.15
N ILE A 210 -12.09 5.60 -12.01
CA ILE A 210 -11.67 6.19 -10.76
C ILE A 210 -10.35 5.56 -10.34
N GLY A 211 -9.30 6.40 -10.23
CA GLY A 211 -8.01 6.00 -9.71
C GLY A 211 -8.06 5.85 -8.20
N VAL A 212 -7.34 4.86 -7.67
CA VAL A 212 -7.20 4.70 -6.21
C VAL A 212 -5.72 4.64 -5.86
N GLU A 213 -5.30 5.48 -4.93
CA GLU A 213 -3.93 5.58 -4.44
C GLU A 213 -3.87 5.50 -2.91
N PRO A 214 -2.79 4.96 -2.32
CA PRO A 214 -2.52 5.16 -0.90
C PRO A 214 -2.26 6.64 -0.62
N GLU A 215 -2.69 7.15 0.53
CA GLU A 215 -2.46 8.55 0.91
C GLU A 215 -0.97 8.94 0.95
N ASP A 216 -0.12 7.98 1.30
CA ASP A 216 1.34 8.13 1.40
C ASP A 216 2.10 7.83 0.10
N ALA A 217 1.39 7.54 -1.01
CA ALA A 217 1.97 7.29 -2.33
C ALA A 217 1.08 7.81 -3.48
N ALA A 218 0.43 8.97 -3.31
CA ALA A 218 -0.55 9.53 -4.22
C ALA A 218 0.10 10.37 -5.34
N CYS A 219 0.86 9.73 -6.23
CA CYS A 219 1.61 10.43 -7.27
C CYS A 219 0.73 10.90 -8.45
N LEU A 220 -0.36 10.21 -8.77
CA LEU A 220 -1.33 10.64 -9.79
C LEU A 220 -2.11 11.84 -9.30
N LYS A 221 -2.63 11.81 -8.07
CA LYS A 221 -3.36 12.93 -7.48
C LYS A 221 -2.52 14.19 -7.47
N ALA A 222 -1.28 14.10 -6.97
CA ALA A 222 -0.34 15.21 -6.96
C ALA A 222 -0.05 15.75 -8.38
N ALA A 223 0.09 14.86 -9.38
CA ALA A 223 0.29 15.24 -10.77
C ALA A 223 -0.95 15.91 -11.39
N MET A 224 -2.17 15.43 -11.05
CA MET A 224 -3.42 16.05 -11.51
C MET A 224 -3.58 17.46 -10.95
N GLU A 225 -3.29 17.67 -9.67
CA GLU A 225 -3.31 18.98 -9.02
C GLU A 225 -2.27 19.95 -9.61
N ALA A 226 -1.05 19.45 -9.90
CA ALA A 226 0.01 20.26 -10.52
C ALA A 226 -0.18 20.50 -12.03
N GLY A 227 -0.99 19.65 -12.70
CA GLY A 227 -1.14 19.67 -14.15
C GLY A 227 -0.01 19.00 -14.94
N GLU A 228 1.02 18.47 -14.25
CA GLU A 228 2.19 17.79 -14.81
C GLU A 228 2.72 16.71 -13.84
N PRO A 229 3.48 15.70 -14.31
CA PRO A 229 4.06 14.69 -13.45
C PRO A 229 5.03 15.26 -12.42
N VAL A 230 4.71 15.14 -11.13
CA VAL A 230 5.56 15.53 -9.99
C VAL A 230 6.24 14.33 -9.36
N THR A 231 7.39 14.55 -8.74
CA THR A 231 8.11 13.53 -7.97
C THR A 231 7.87 13.76 -6.48
N LEU A 232 7.23 12.79 -5.82
CA LEU A 232 7.03 12.80 -4.37
C LEU A 232 8.38 12.66 -3.65
N SER A 233 8.56 13.37 -2.55
CA SER A 233 9.79 13.29 -1.74
C SER A 233 9.99 11.89 -1.16
N GLN A 234 8.92 11.28 -0.69
CA GLN A 234 8.89 9.93 -0.13
C GLN A 234 7.56 9.24 -0.47
N VAL A 235 7.53 7.93 -0.34
CA VAL A 235 6.32 7.10 -0.53
C VAL A 235 6.26 6.04 0.56
N GLY A 236 5.04 5.73 1.01
CA GLY A 236 4.79 4.60 1.89
C GLY A 236 5.01 3.27 1.18
N LEU A 237 5.43 2.26 1.93
CA LEU A 237 5.83 0.96 1.39
C LEU A 237 4.86 -0.18 1.76
N PHE A 238 3.79 0.13 2.47
CA PHE A 238 2.80 -0.89 2.83
C PHE A 238 2.16 -1.54 1.59
N ALA A 239 1.75 -0.73 0.62
CA ALA A 239 1.26 -1.18 -0.68
C ALA A 239 2.38 -1.11 -1.74
N ASP A 240 3.45 -1.91 -1.55
CA ASP A 240 4.70 -1.86 -2.32
C ASP A 240 4.51 -1.97 -3.84
N GLY A 241 3.48 -2.70 -4.30
CA GLY A 241 3.13 -2.82 -5.73
C GLY A 241 2.71 -1.50 -6.40
N VAL A 242 2.35 -0.48 -5.63
CA VAL A 242 1.97 0.87 -6.09
C VAL A 242 2.83 1.99 -5.48
N ALA A 243 3.87 1.68 -4.71
CA ALA A 243 4.77 2.64 -4.11
C ALA A 243 5.69 3.31 -5.16
N VAL A 244 5.15 4.23 -5.93
CA VAL A 244 5.81 4.91 -7.04
C VAL A 244 5.89 6.40 -6.76
N LYS A 245 7.12 6.95 -6.77
CA LYS A 245 7.34 8.39 -6.50
C LYS A 245 6.83 9.31 -7.60
N ARG A 246 6.79 8.85 -8.85
CA ARG A 246 6.43 9.68 -9.99
C ARG A 246 5.68 8.86 -11.02
N ILE A 247 4.52 9.34 -11.43
CA ILE A 247 3.75 8.75 -12.53
C ILE A 247 4.52 8.88 -13.85
N GLY A 248 4.29 7.95 -14.79
CA GLY A 248 4.89 8.01 -16.12
C GLY A 248 4.39 9.20 -16.95
N ASN A 249 5.14 9.61 -17.94
CA ASN A 249 4.74 10.76 -18.78
C ASN A 249 3.56 10.40 -19.70
N GLU A 250 3.64 9.24 -20.36
CA GLU A 250 2.58 8.76 -21.24
C GLU A 250 1.36 8.31 -20.44
N THR A 251 1.58 7.63 -19.30
CA THR A 251 0.48 7.22 -18.43
C THR A 251 -0.24 8.42 -17.85
N PHE A 252 0.46 9.49 -17.48
CA PHE A 252 -0.15 10.74 -17.02
C PHE A 252 -0.92 11.44 -18.13
N ARG A 253 -0.38 11.50 -19.36
CA ARG A 253 -1.07 12.10 -20.49
C ARG A 253 -2.44 11.45 -20.71
N LEU A 254 -2.52 10.13 -20.61
CA LEU A 254 -3.79 9.39 -20.72
C LEU A 254 -4.68 9.59 -19.49
N ALA A 255 -4.10 9.54 -18.30
CA ALA A 255 -4.85 9.71 -17.07
C ALA A 255 -5.48 11.11 -16.97
N LYS A 256 -4.74 12.15 -17.30
CA LYS A 256 -5.24 13.55 -17.34
C LYS A 256 -6.44 13.73 -18.26
N GLU A 257 -6.50 12.98 -19.34
CA GLU A 257 -7.55 13.10 -20.35
C GLU A 257 -8.77 12.23 -20.04
N TYR A 258 -8.57 11.06 -19.41
CA TYR A 258 -9.58 9.99 -19.36
C TYR A 258 -9.95 9.52 -17.95
N VAL A 259 -9.24 9.88 -16.90
CA VAL A 259 -9.59 9.54 -15.53
C VAL A 259 -10.55 10.58 -14.97
N ASP A 260 -11.67 10.12 -14.42
CA ASP A 260 -12.73 11.01 -13.95
C ASP A 260 -12.47 11.52 -12.52
N ASP A 261 -11.83 10.71 -11.67
CA ASP A 261 -11.54 11.07 -10.27
C ASP A 261 -10.40 10.23 -9.69
N VAL A 262 -9.81 10.70 -8.59
CA VAL A 262 -8.76 9.99 -7.85
C VAL A 262 -9.06 10.00 -6.36
N VAL A 263 -9.28 8.81 -5.79
CA VAL A 263 -9.55 8.59 -4.36
C VAL A 263 -8.29 8.12 -3.65
N THR A 264 -7.96 8.72 -2.53
CA THR A 264 -6.87 8.26 -1.65
C THR A 264 -7.41 7.49 -0.46
N VAL A 265 -6.69 6.45 -0.02
CA VAL A 265 -7.08 5.59 1.10
C VAL A 265 -5.93 5.34 2.06
N THR A 266 -6.27 5.11 3.32
CA THR A 266 -5.32 4.77 4.39
C THR A 266 -4.92 3.29 4.33
N SER A 267 -3.83 2.93 5.02
CA SER A 267 -3.43 1.53 5.19
C SER A 267 -4.49 0.69 5.89
N ASP A 268 -5.27 1.27 6.80
CA ASP A 268 -6.35 0.58 7.51
C ASP A 268 -7.53 0.27 6.59
N GLU A 269 -7.92 1.23 5.72
CA GLU A 269 -8.94 1.01 4.70
C GLU A 269 -8.52 -0.09 3.71
N ILE A 270 -7.23 -0.17 3.36
CA ILE A 270 -6.68 -1.25 2.52
C ILE A 270 -6.77 -2.60 3.25
N CYS A 271 -6.39 -2.67 4.53
CA CYS A 271 -6.49 -3.90 5.33
C CYS A 271 -7.94 -4.40 5.43
N ALA A 272 -8.89 -3.48 5.66
CA ALA A 272 -10.32 -3.82 5.67
C ALA A 272 -10.79 -4.36 4.30
N ALA A 273 -10.27 -3.83 3.19
CA ALA A 273 -10.60 -4.34 1.85
C ALA A 273 -9.98 -5.73 1.60
N VAL A 274 -8.78 -6.03 2.11
CA VAL A 274 -8.20 -7.39 2.06
C VAL A 274 -9.11 -8.40 2.75
N LYS A 275 -9.66 -8.04 3.92
CA LYS A 275 -10.62 -8.87 4.66
C LYS A 275 -11.90 -9.11 3.85
N ASP A 276 -12.49 -8.05 3.27
CA ASP A 276 -13.70 -8.18 2.45
C ASP A 276 -13.46 -9.10 1.23
N ILE A 277 -12.31 -8.97 0.55
CA ILE A 277 -11.93 -9.86 -0.54
C ILE A 277 -11.85 -11.31 -0.05
N PHE A 278 -11.18 -11.54 1.08
CA PHE A 278 -11.07 -12.88 1.64
C PHE A 278 -12.44 -13.47 2.03
N GLU A 279 -13.31 -12.69 2.63
CA GLU A 279 -14.65 -13.16 3.04
C GLU A 279 -15.55 -13.54 1.86
N ASP A 280 -15.46 -12.82 0.75
CA ASP A 280 -16.27 -13.10 -0.44
C ASP A 280 -15.64 -14.12 -1.40
N THR A 281 -14.31 -14.15 -1.52
CA THR A 281 -13.63 -14.93 -2.56
C THR A 281 -12.72 -16.04 -2.04
N ARG A 282 -12.36 -16.02 -0.75
CA ARG A 282 -11.31 -16.84 -0.13
C ARG A 282 -9.91 -16.62 -0.70
N ALA A 283 -9.71 -15.55 -1.47
CA ALA A 283 -8.38 -15.11 -1.91
C ALA A 283 -7.76 -14.15 -0.91
N ILE A 284 -6.45 -14.22 -0.76
CA ILE A 284 -5.67 -13.27 0.03
C ILE A 284 -5.01 -12.30 -0.95
N ALA A 285 -5.53 -11.08 -1.02
CA ALA A 285 -4.97 -10.01 -1.83
C ALA A 285 -3.70 -9.44 -1.20
N GLU A 286 -2.73 -9.04 -2.02
CA GLU A 286 -1.68 -8.12 -1.55
C GLU A 286 -2.27 -6.71 -1.29
N PRO A 287 -1.64 -5.86 -0.46
CA PRO A 287 -2.17 -4.53 -0.18
C PRO A 287 -2.46 -3.71 -1.43
N ALA A 288 -1.54 -3.69 -2.41
CA ALA A 288 -1.75 -3.05 -3.71
C ALA A 288 -2.92 -3.67 -4.50
N GLY A 289 -3.16 -4.97 -4.33
CA GLY A 289 -4.27 -5.69 -4.97
C GLY A 289 -5.65 -5.31 -4.43
N ALA A 290 -5.74 -5.02 -3.13
CA ALA A 290 -6.98 -4.63 -2.47
C ALA A 290 -7.31 -3.14 -2.58
N LEU A 291 -6.35 -2.33 -3.02
CA LEU A 291 -6.41 -0.87 -3.04
C LEU A 291 -7.67 -0.34 -3.75
N SER A 292 -7.98 -0.87 -4.93
CA SER A 292 -9.15 -0.45 -5.70
C SER A 292 -10.48 -0.68 -4.97
N LEU A 293 -10.60 -1.79 -4.23
CA LEU A 293 -11.79 -2.09 -3.44
C LEU A 293 -11.90 -1.16 -2.23
N ALA A 294 -10.78 -0.79 -1.60
CA ALA A 294 -10.76 0.19 -0.52
C ALA A 294 -11.30 1.55 -1.00
N GLY A 295 -10.82 2.04 -2.15
CA GLY A 295 -11.32 3.27 -2.75
C GLY A 295 -12.79 3.20 -3.17
N LEU A 296 -13.24 2.08 -3.72
CA LEU A 296 -14.64 1.84 -4.04
C LEU A 296 -15.53 1.98 -2.80
N LYS A 297 -15.15 1.33 -1.69
CA LYS A 297 -15.89 1.41 -0.42
C LYS A 297 -15.98 2.85 0.07
N LYS A 298 -14.85 3.56 0.12
CA LYS A 298 -14.77 4.96 0.55
C LYS A 298 -15.62 5.86 -0.34
N PHE A 299 -15.51 5.72 -1.64
CA PHE A 299 -16.28 6.50 -2.62
C PHE A 299 -17.78 6.30 -2.44
N GLN A 300 -18.26 5.04 -2.34
CA GLN A 300 -19.68 4.73 -2.17
C GLN A 300 -20.28 5.33 -0.89
N LEU A 301 -19.51 5.32 0.21
CA LEU A 301 -19.95 5.89 1.49
C LEU A 301 -20.01 7.43 1.51
N GLN A 302 -19.31 8.09 0.56
CA GLN A 302 -19.27 9.55 0.45
C GLN A 302 -20.30 10.13 -0.55
N GLN A 303 -21.02 9.27 -1.28
CA GLN A 303 -22.02 9.72 -2.25
C GLN A 303 -23.39 9.88 -1.60
N ASP A 304 -24.08 10.97 -1.89
CA ASP A 304 -25.51 11.16 -1.52
C ASP A 304 -26.40 10.15 -2.26
N GLU A 305 -26.07 9.86 -3.52
CA GLU A 305 -26.71 8.83 -4.35
C GLU A 305 -25.66 7.78 -4.74
N PRO A 306 -25.54 6.65 -4.00
CA PRO A 306 -24.61 5.59 -4.31
C PRO A 306 -24.82 4.99 -5.71
N LEU A 307 -23.72 4.63 -6.38
CA LEU A 307 -23.78 3.93 -7.67
C LEU A 307 -24.35 2.52 -7.48
N VAL A 308 -25.12 2.06 -8.46
CA VAL A 308 -25.85 0.77 -8.40
C VAL A 308 -24.98 -0.42 -8.82
N SER A 309 -24.10 -0.23 -9.81
CA SER A 309 -23.27 -1.31 -10.36
C SER A 309 -21.85 -0.82 -10.64
N VAL A 310 -20.88 -1.36 -9.91
CA VAL A 310 -19.49 -0.92 -9.93
C VAL A 310 -18.52 -2.11 -9.94
N ALA A 311 -17.31 -1.88 -10.41
CA ALA A 311 -16.27 -2.89 -10.38
C ALA A 311 -14.95 -2.36 -9.82
N ALA A 312 -14.19 -3.22 -9.16
CA ALA A 312 -12.82 -2.99 -8.73
C ALA A 312 -11.87 -4.02 -9.36
N ILE A 313 -10.61 -3.66 -9.56
CA ILE A 313 -9.60 -4.58 -10.10
C ILE A 313 -8.71 -5.08 -8.96
N LEU A 314 -8.84 -6.36 -8.61
CA LEU A 314 -7.89 -7.06 -7.74
C LEU A 314 -6.61 -7.33 -8.54
N SER A 315 -5.66 -6.43 -8.41
CA SER A 315 -4.49 -6.36 -9.29
C SER A 315 -3.40 -7.40 -9.01
N GLY A 316 -3.38 -7.98 -7.81
CA GLY A 316 -2.42 -9.03 -7.46
C GLY A 316 -2.61 -9.63 -6.06
N ALA A 317 -1.92 -10.76 -5.84
CA ALA A 317 -1.92 -11.52 -4.60
C ALA A 317 -0.52 -12.03 -4.19
N ASN A 318 0.56 -11.40 -4.64
CA ASN A 318 1.93 -11.74 -4.27
C ASN A 318 2.27 -11.22 -2.86
N VAL A 319 1.44 -11.58 -1.89
CA VAL A 319 1.59 -11.19 -0.50
C VAL A 319 2.66 -12.03 0.20
N ASN A 320 3.47 -11.39 1.03
CA ASN A 320 4.32 -12.10 1.96
C ASN A 320 3.47 -12.57 3.15
N PHE A 321 3.60 -13.84 3.53
CA PHE A 321 2.82 -14.45 4.61
C PHE A 321 2.93 -13.68 5.95
N HIS A 322 4.08 -13.11 6.24
CA HIS A 322 4.28 -12.28 7.43
C HIS A 322 3.41 -11.00 7.46
N ASN A 323 3.04 -10.46 6.28
CA ASN A 323 2.15 -9.31 6.20
C ASN A 323 0.71 -9.61 6.63
N LEU A 324 0.30 -10.90 6.62
CA LEU A 324 -1.05 -11.30 7.02
C LEU A 324 -1.36 -10.92 8.47
N ARG A 325 -0.37 -11.07 9.35
CA ARG A 325 -0.55 -10.67 10.75
C ARG A 325 -0.83 -9.18 10.87
N TYR A 326 -0.02 -8.35 10.22
CA TYR A 326 -0.19 -6.90 10.20
C TYR A 326 -1.57 -6.50 9.64
N MET A 327 -1.96 -7.09 8.49
CA MET A 327 -3.25 -6.82 7.88
C MET A 327 -4.42 -7.27 8.78
N SER A 328 -4.31 -8.45 9.40
CA SER A 328 -5.34 -8.97 10.31
C SER A 328 -5.54 -8.07 11.53
N GLU A 329 -4.46 -7.56 12.12
CA GLU A 329 -4.51 -6.68 13.29
C GLU A 329 -5.13 -5.31 12.98
N ARG A 330 -5.01 -4.83 11.73
CA ARG A 330 -5.47 -3.50 11.32
C ARG A 330 -6.83 -3.48 10.62
N CYS A 331 -7.31 -4.62 10.14
CA CYS A 331 -8.57 -4.63 9.39
C CYS A 331 -9.79 -4.21 10.23
N GLU A 332 -9.82 -4.50 11.53
CA GLU A 332 -10.91 -4.10 12.42
C GLU A 332 -10.91 -2.59 12.70
N LEU A 333 -9.73 -1.96 12.72
CA LEU A 333 -9.58 -0.49 12.80
C LEU A 333 -10.10 0.17 11.52
N GLY A 334 -9.72 -0.33 10.36
CA GLY A 334 -10.18 0.18 9.06
C GLY A 334 -11.69 0.00 8.80
N GLU A 335 -12.33 -0.92 9.51
CA GLU A 335 -13.80 -1.07 9.52
C GLU A 335 -14.47 -0.22 10.61
N GLN A 336 -13.72 0.54 11.40
CA GLN A 336 -14.21 1.27 12.57
C GLN A 336 -14.91 0.36 13.60
N LYS A 337 -14.47 -0.91 13.67
CA LYS A 337 -14.99 -1.91 14.60
C LYS A 337 -14.13 -2.09 15.85
N GLU A 338 -13.01 -1.39 15.93
CA GLU A 338 -12.16 -1.32 17.10
C GLU A 338 -11.83 0.13 17.41
N ALA A 339 -11.92 0.51 18.67
CA ALA A 339 -11.36 1.74 19.20
C ALA A 339 -10.16 1.42 20.09
N VAL A 340 -9.12 2.23 20.03
CA VAL A 340 -7.95 2.16 20.89
C VAL A 340 -7.94 3.39 21.80
N LEU A 341 -8.10 3.17 23.10
CA LEU A 341 -8.20 4.25 24.08
C LEU A 341 -7.05 4.19 25.10
N ALA A 342 -6.50 5.35 25.43
CA ALA A 342 -5.74 5.55 26.65
C ALA A 342 -6.66 6.17 27.71
N VAL A 343 -6.78 5.51 28.85
CA VAL A 343 -7.65 5.97 29.94
C VAL A 343 -6.87 6.06 31.22
N LYS A 344 -6.80 7.25 31.80
CA LYS A 344 -6.18 7.45 33.11
C LYS A 344 -7.23 7.30 34.20
N ILE A 345 -6.99 6.33 35.08
CA ILE A 345 -7.87 5.99 36.19
C ILE A 345 -7.16 6.22 37.54
N PRO A 346 -7.89 6.52 38.62
CA PRO A 346 -7.29 6.55 39.98
C PRO A 346 -6.72 5.18 40.36
N GLU A 347 -5.56 5.15 41.03
CA GLU A 347 -4.95 3.92 41.56
C GLU A 347 -5.59 3.54 42.89
N GLU A 348 -6.90 3.25 42.86
CA GLU A 348 -7.70 2.88 44.03
C GLU A 348 -8.37 1.53 43.82
N LYS A 349 -8.62 0.80 44.92
CA LYS A 349 -9.33 -0.47 44.85
C LYS A 349 -10.72 -0.28 44.22
N GLY A 350 -10.96 -1.00 43.13
CA GLY A 350 -12.25 -0.97 42.40
C GLY A 350 -12.29 -0.03 41.22
N SER A 351 -11.32 0.85 40.97
CA SER A 351 -11.25 1.74 39.81
C SER A 351 -11.26 0.96 38.50
N PHE A 352 -10.48 -0.11 38.45
CA PHE A 352 -10.44 -1.02 37.30
C PHE A 352 -11.80 -1.70 37.04
N LEU A 353 -12.45 -2.21 38.10
CA LEU A 353 -13.80 -2.79 37.97
C LEU A 353 -14.82 -1.76 37.50
N LYS A 354 -14.73 -0.50 37.99
CA LYS A 354 -15.55 0.60 37.56
C LYS A 354 -15.35 0.90 36.08
N PHE A 355 -14.09 0.95 35.60
CA PHE A 355 -13.74 1.09 34.20
C PHE A 355 -14.39 -0.01 33.33
N CYS A 356 -14.18 -1.28 33.68
CA CYS A 356 -14.75 -2.42 32.94
C CYS A 356 -16.30 -2.41 32.93
N LYS A 357 -16.93 -1.97 34.02
CA LYS A 357 -18.41 -1.82 34.09
C LYS A 357 -18.93 -0.76 33.11
N LEU A 358 -18.19 0.33 32.93
CA LEU A 358 -18.56 1.39 31.98
C LEU A 358 -18.41 0.94 30.53
N LEU A 359 -17.43 0.09 30.22
CA LEU A 359 -17.33 -0.55 28.90
C LEU A 359 -18.47 -1.54 28.63
N GLY A 360 -19.16 -2.01 29.67
CA GLY A 360 -20.27 -2.94 29.56
C GLY A 360 -19.86 -4.34 29.09
N LYS A 361 -20.66 -4.94 28.22
CA LYS A 361 -20.42 -6.29 27.67
C LYS A 361 -19.59 -6.29 26.38
N ARG A 362 -18.92 -5.18 26.04
CA ARG A 362 -18.09 -5.09 24.84
C ARG A 362 -16.87 -6.00 24.96
N SER A 363 -16.48 -6.61 23.84
CA SER A 363 -15.25 -7.38 23.80
C SER A 363 -14.05 -6.42 23.87
N ILE A 364 -13.15 -6.67 24.80
CA ILE A 364 -11.85 -6.00 24.86
C ILE A 364 -10.92 -6.78 23.94
N THR A 365 -10.34 -6.13 22.95
CA THR A 365 -9.43 -6.74 21.98
C THR A 365 -8.00 -6.70 22.48
N GLU A 366 -7.68 -5.70 23.30
CA GLU A 366 -6.37 -5.52 23.90
C GLU A 366 -6.46 -4.71 25.18
N PHE A 367 -5.56 -5.00 26.08
CA PHE A 367 -5.51 -4.36 27.39
C PHE A 367 -4.09 -4.31 27.93
N ASN A 368 -3.55 -3.10 28.06
CA ASN A 368 -2.28 -2.86 28.73
C ASN A 368 -2.50 -1.91 29.90
N TYR A 369 -2.25 -2.40 31.07
CA TYR A 369 -2.25 -1.62 32.31
C TYR A 369 -0.83 -1.41 32.76
N ARG A 370 -0.52 -0.17 33.17
CA ARG A 370 0.77 0.17 33.69
C ARG A 370 0.65 1.04 34.94
N PHE A 371 1.24 0.55 36.01
CA PHE A 371 1.51 1.35 37.19
C PHE A 371 2.54 2.43 36.86
N CYS A 372 2.17 3.69 36.98
CA CYS A 372 3.04 4.82 36.67
C CYS A 372 3.30 5.69 37.91
N ARG A 373 2.29 5.84 38.79
CA ARG A 373 2.32 6.65 40.03
C ARG A 373 1.42 6.01 41.06
N ARG A 374 1.57 6.44 42.33
CA ARG A 374 0.73 5.94 43.43
C ARG A 374 -0.71 6.47 43.38
N ASP A 375 -0.96 7.53 42.63
CA ASP A 375 -2.24 8.24 42.56
C ASP A 375 -3.07 7.91 41.30
N SER A 376 -2.44 7.48 40.24
CA SER A 376 -3.13 7.19 38.99
C SER A 376 -2.40 6.17 38.13
N ALA A 377 -3.18 5.44 37.34
CA ALA A 377 -2.70 4.49 36.35
C ALA A 377 -3.24 4.82 34.97
N VAL A 378 -2.49 4.49 33.92
CA VAL A 378 -2.95 4.61 32.53
C VAL A 378 -3.24 3.22 31.97
N VAL A 379 -4.45 3.06 31.49
CA VAL A 379 -4.94 1.86 30.83
C VAL A 379 -4.91 2.08 29.32
N PHE A 380 -4.24 1.20 28.60
CA PHE A 380 -4.37 1.09 27.16
C PHE A 380 -5.39 0.00 26.85
N ALA A 381 -6.47 0.34 26.17
CA ALA A 381 -7.57 -0.60 25.88
C ALA A 381 -7.97 -0.57 24.41
N GLY A 382 -7.93 -1.73 23.77
CA GLY A 382 -8.61 -1.97 22.50
C GLY A 382 -10.03 -2.46 22.78
N ILE A 383 -11.02 -1.83 22.19
CA ILE A 383 -12.45 -2.09 22.45
C ILE A 383 -13.15 -2.38 21.13
N ARG A 384 -13.84 -3.52 21.05
CA ARG A 384 -14.65 -3.83 19.86
C ARG A 384 -15.93 -3.00 19.87
N LEU A 385 -16.19 -2.30 18.76
CA LEU A 385 -17.38 -1.51 18.51
C LEU A 385 -18.42 -2.33 17.73
N SER A 386 -19.70 -2.00 17.94
CA SER A 386 -20.83 -2.59 17.18
C SER A 386 -20.92 -2.04 15.76
N GLY A 387 -20.32 -0.86 15.51
CA GLY A 387 -20.43 -0.11 14.27
C GLY A 387 -21.61 0.88 14.24
N GLU A 388 -22.28 1.11 15.38
CA GLU A 388 -23.30 2.15 15.50
C GLU A 388 -22.65 3.54 15.49
N THR A 389 -23.24 4.46 14.73
CA THR A 389 -22.75 5.85 14.64
C THR A 389 -22.75 6.52 16.00
N GLY A 390 -21.61 7.10 16.41
CA GLY A 390 -21.46 7.81 17.68
C GLY A 390 -21.22 6.90 18.90
N GLU A 391 -21.09 5.58 18.73
CA GLU A 391 -20.84 4.65 19.85
C GLU A 391 -19.56 5.02 20.61
N LEU A 392 -18.48 5.35 19.90
CA LEU A 392 -17.22 5.75 20.51
C LEU A 392 -17.36 7.03 21.34
N ASP A 393 -18.06 8.03 20.82
CA ASP A 393 -18.32 9.29 21.53
C ASP A 393 -19.11 9.07 22.82
N HIS A 394 -20.06 8.13 22.80
CA HIS A 394 -20.81 7.74 24.00
C HIS A 394 -19.90 7.08 25.04
N ILE A 395 -19.01 6.16 24.63
CA ILE A 395 -18.04 5.52 25.52
C ILE A 395 -17.13 6.56 26.19
N ILE A 396 -16.56 7.46 25.38
CA ILE A 396 -15.69 8.54 25.88
C ILE A 396 -16.45 9.44 26.85
N SER A 397 -17.68 9.83 26.50
CA SER A 397 -18.54 10.64 27.38
C SER A 397 -18.83 9.97 28.72
N ASP A 398 -19.17 8.68 28.72
CA ASP A 398 -19.49 7.96 29.96
C ASP A 398 -18.26 7.77 30.87
N LEU A 399 -17.09 7.55 30.30
CA LEU A 399 -15.83 7.51 31.05
C LEU A 399 -15.47 8.89 31.63
N THR A 400 -15.66 9.96 30.85
CA THR A 400 -15.35 11.32 31.29
C THR A 400 -16.30 11.80 32.40
N LYS A 401 -17.59 11.41 32.38
CA LYS A 401 -18.56 11.73 33.44
C LYS A 401 -18.15 11.22 34.83
N VAL A 402 -17.31 10.19 34.91
CA VAL A 402 -16.79 9.66 36.16
C VAL A 402 -15.39 10.15 36.49
N ASN A 403 -14.95 11.23 35.85
CA ASN A 403 -13.64 11.88 35.99
C ASN A 403 -12.45 11.01 35.52
N PHE A 404 -12.66 10.12 34.56
CA PHE A 404 -11.54 9.49 33.88
C PHE A 404 -11.06 10.39 32.73
N GLU A 405 -9.76 10.58 32.64
CA GLU A 405 -9.15 11.26 31.48
C GLU A 405 -9.03 10.24 30.35
N VAL A 406 -9.68 10.52 29.22
CA VAL A 406 -9.73 9.60 28.07
C VAL A 406 -9.11 10.26 26.85
N GLN A 407 -8.26 9.51 26.16
CA GLN A 407 -7.68 9.90 24.87
C GLN A 407 -7.97 8.80 23.84
N ASP A 408 -8.55 9.20 22.72
CA ASP A 408 -8.72 8.32 21.57
C ASP A 408 -7.40 8.22 20.80
N LEU A 409 -6.88 7.01 20.66
CA LEU A 409 -5.64 6.66 19.94
C LEU A 409 -5.93 5.81 18.69
N SER A 410 -7.20 5.67 18.28
CA SER A 410 -7.59 4.80 17.16
C SER A 410 -6.94 5.20 15.84
N PHE A 411 -6.53 6.47 15.68
CA PHE A 411 -5.83 6.98 14.51
C PHE A 411 -4.34 7.24 14.73
N ASP A 412 -3.81 6.97 15.93
CA ASP A 412 -2.39 7.16 16.25
C ASP A 412 -1.55 5.97 15.79
N GLU A 413 -0.66 6.20 14.81
CA GLU A 413 0.20 5.16 14.24
C GLU A 413 1.21 4.61 15.25
N THR A 414 1.77 5.44 16.12
CA THR A 414 2.70 4.99 17.17
C THR A 414 1.99 4.07 18.15
N ALA A 415 0.76 4.42 18.54
CA ALA A 415 -0.06 3.57 19.40
C ALA A 415 -0.33 2.21 18.75
N LYS A 416 -0.73 2.20 17.48
CA LYS A 416 -1.06 0.98 16.72
C LYS A 416 0.15 0.08 16.48
N LEU A 417 1.31 0.65 16.18
CA LEU A 417 2.49 -0.11 15.76
C LEU A 417 3.41 -0.51 16.91
N HIS A 418 3.46 0.29 17.97
CA HIS A 418 4.47 0.15 19.01
C HIS A 418 3.87 0.05 20.41
N ILE A 419 3.11 1.06 20.85
CA ILE A 419 2.63 1.11 22.25
C ILE A 419 1.75 -0.08 22.59
N ARG A 420 0.93 -0.50 21.64
CA ARG A 420 0.05 -1.68 21.72
C ARG A 420 0.76 -2.95 22.24
N TYR A 421 2.04 -3.09 21.99
CA TYR A 421 2.83 -4.29 22.32
C TYR A 421 3.90 -4.06 23.38
N MET A 422 3.94 -2.86 23.94
CA MET A 422 4.99 -2.51 24.89
C MET A 422 4.53 -2.78 26.30
N VAL A 423 5.35 -3.57 27.00
CA VAL A 423 5.33 -3.69 28.45
C VAL A 423 6.55 -2.93 28.96
N GLY A 424 6.37 -1.78 29.54
CA GLY A 424 7.50 -1.01 29.98
C GLY A 424 7.10 0.15 30.91
N GLY A 425 8.04 0.93 31.40
CA GLY A 425 7.91 1.96 32.40
C GLY A 425 8.58 3.29 32.02
N LYS A 426 7.99 4.44 32.44
CA LYS A 426 8.80 5.65 32.55
C LYS A 426 9.99 5.34 33.41
N PRO A 427 11.21 5.79 33.02
CA PRO A 427 12.36 5.71 33.90
C PRO A 427 12.05 6.38 35.25
N GLN A 428 12.53 5.82 36.34
CA GLN A 428 12.33 6.42 37.66
C GLN A 428 13.05 7.77 37.82
N GLU A 429 14.01 8.04 36.98
CA GLU A 429 14.77 9.29 36.93
C GLU A 429 14.40 10.07 35.66
N SER A 430 14.39 11.41 35.77
CA SER A 430 14.14 12.27 34.61
C SER A 430 15.32 12.17 33.66
N LEU A 431 15.12 11.51 32.54
CA LEU A 431 16.06 11.47 31.41
C LEU A 431 15.64 12.54 30.39
N ASP A 432 16.64 13.21 29.78
CA ASP A 432 16.39 14.03 28.59
C ASP A 432 16.13 13.10 27.40
N GLU A 433 15.01 12.37 27.46
CA GLU A 433 14.66 11.35 26.48
C GLU A 433 13.96 11.95 25.27
N ARG A 434 14.46 11.63 24.07
CA ARG A 434 13.78 11.92 22.82
C ARG A 434 13.48 10.62 22.06
N LEU A 435 12.29 10.57 21.49
CA LEU A 435 11.77 9.38 20.83
C LEU A 435 11.74 9.58 19.32
N PHE A 436 12.21 8.58 18.58
CA PHE A 436 12.22 8.57 17.13
C PHE A 436 11.69 7.25 16.57
N SER A 437 10.83 7.33 15.56
CA SER A 437 10.47 6.20 14.73
C SER A 437 11.33 6.18 13.47
N PHE A 438 11.82 4.98 13.07
CA PHE A 438 12.64 4.78 11.89
C PHE A 438 12.04 3.74 10.98
N GLU A 439 12.24 3.93 9.66
CA GLU A 439 12.06 2.90 8.67
C GLU A 439 13.43 2.49 8.14
N PHE A 440 13.81 1.22 8.32
CA PHE A 440 15.07 0.72 7.78
C PHE A 440 14.89 -0.59 6.99
N PRO A 441 15.79 -0.84 6.00
CA PRO A 441 15.67 -2.01 5.15
C PRO A 441 15.76 -3.32 5.94
N GLU A 442 14.83 -4.25 5.68
CA GLU A 442 14.80 -5.58 6.27
C GLU A 442 15.75 -6.52 5.53
N HIS A 443 16.99 -6.60 5.99
CA HIS A 443 17.96 -7.60 5.54
C HIS A 443 18.83 -8.09 6.70
N PRO A 444 19.45 -9.27 6.61
CA PRO A 444 20.37 -9.75 7.63
C PRO A 444 21.47 -8.72 7.93
N GLY A 445 21.62 -8.36 9.21
CA GLY A 445 22.59 -7.38 9.67
C GLY A 445 22.14 -5.91 9.65
N ALA A 446 20.95 -5.56 9.17
CA ALA A 446 20.46 -4.17 9.15
C ALA A 446 20.43 -3.54 10.55
N LEU A 447 19.92 -4.27 11.54
CA LEU A 447 19.92 -3.85 12.93
C LEU A 447 21.36 -3.65 13.46
N LEU A 448 22.25 -4.58 13.18
CA LEU A 448 23.66 -4.48 13.60
C LEU A 448 24.32 -3.26 12.95
N ASN A 449 24.05 -2.99 11.68
CA ASN A 449 24.56 -1.83 10.95
C ASN A 449 24.04 -0.52 11.56
N PHE A 450 22.75 -0.46 11.89
CA PHE A 450 22.13 0.68 12.59
C PHE A 450 22.82 0.94 13.93
N LEU A 451 22.95 -0.07 14.79
CA LEU A 451 23.59 0.05 16.10
C LEU A 451 25.11 0.38 16.00
N THR A 452 25.78 -0.15 14.97
CA THR A 452 27.21 0.14 14.74
C THR A 452 27.39 1.59 14.28
N THR A 453 26.50 2.12 13.45
CA THR A 453 26.55 3.51 12.97
C THR A 453 26.27 4.51 14.11
N LEU A 454 25.50 4.11 15.11
CA LEU A 454 25.26 4.87 16.34
C LEU A 454 26.54 5.12 17.15
N GLN A 455 27.58 4.29 16.99
CA GLN A 455 28.90 4.40 17.65
C GLN A 455 28.87 4.60 19.17
N SER A 456 27.78 4.25 19.82
CA SER A 456 27.56 4.44 21.28
C SER A 456 27.69 5.91 21.75
N GLN A 457 27.47 6.88 20.87
CA GLN A 457 27.54 8.30 21.24
C GLN A 457 26.39 8.73 22.13
N TRP A 458 25.22 8.12 21.94
CA TRP A 458 24.03 8.39 22.78
C TRP A 458 23.52 7.08 23.36
N ASN A 459 23.06 7.15 24.57
CA ASN A 459 22.44 6.00 25.23
C ASN A 459 21.04 5.76 24.65
N ILE A 460 20.72 4.49 24.38
CA ILE A 460 19.36 4.08 23.99
C ILE A 460 18.57 3.81 25.26
N SER A 461 17.52 4.58 25.48
CA SER A 461 16.62 4.46 26.66
C SER A 461 15.40 3.58 26.36
N LEU A 462 15.02 3.48 25.09
CA LEU A 462 13.93 2.66 24.60
C LEU A 462 14.28 2.10 23.21
N PHE A 463 13.96 0.86 22.98
CA PHE A 463 14.09 0.25 21.65
C PHE A 463 12.97 -0.75 21.43
N HIS A 464 12.13 -0.46 20.41
CA HIS A 464 11.11 -1.36 19.98
C HIS A 464 11.24 -1.60 18.47
N TYR A 465 11.48 -2.85 18.10
CA TYR A 465 11.57 -3.31 16.73
C TYR A 465 10.52 -4.37 16.46
N ARG A 466 9.84 -4.23 15.32
CA ARG A 466 8.90 -5.24 14.85
C ARG A 466 9.09 -5.49 13.38
N ASN A 467 9.42 -6.75 13.03
CA ASN A 467 9.44 -7.21 11.64
C ASN A 467 8.02 -7.56 11.20
N HIS A 468 7.52 -6.85 10.20
CA HIS A 468 6.19 -7.09 9.61
C HIS A 468 6.26 -7.89 8.31
N GLY A 469 7.45 -8.42 7.93
CA GLY A 469 7.66 -9.13 6.66
C GLY A 469 7.61 -8.23 5.43
N ALA A 470 7.63 -6.90 5.62
CA ALA A 470 7.82 -5.92 4.55
C ALA A 470 9.30 -5.81 4.17
N ALA A 471 9.61 -5.08 3.09
CA ALA A 471 11.00 -4.78 2.73
C ALA A 471 11.67 -3.80 3.72
N PHE A 472 10.90 -3.21 4.63
CA PHE A 472 11.34 -2.25 5.64
C PHE A 472 10.74 -2.59 7.00
N GLY A 473 11.58 -2.56 8.04
CA GLY A 473 11.19 -2.66 9.44
C GLY A 473 10.92 -1.29 10.03
N ARG A 474 9.98 -1.24 10.97
CA ARG A 474 9.71 -0.04 11.76
C ARG A 474 10.27 -0.20 13.16
N VAL A 475 11.07 0.78 13.58
CA VAL A 475 11.76 0.79 14.87
C VAL A 475 11.39 2.02 15.63
N LEU A 476 11.02 1.87 16.89
CA LEU A 476 10.85 2.97 17.82
C LEU A 476 12.06 2.99 18.77
N VAL A 477 12.76 4.11 18.83
CA VAL A 477 13.98 4.26 19.64
C VAL A 477 13.88 5.51 20.50
N GLY A 478 14.08 5.37 21.79
CA GLY A 478 14.33 6.47 22.72
C GLY A 478 15.82 6.66 22.91
N PHE A 479 16.27 7.90 22.90
CA PHE A 479 17.65 8.29 23.17
C PHE A 479 17.72 9.23 24.35
N GLU A 480 18.68 9.04 25.23
CA GLU A 480 19.11 10.09 26.16
C GLU A 480 19.84 11.16 25.34
N LEU A 481 19.17 12.27 25.10
CA LEU A 481 19.63 13.31 24.19
C LEU A 481 19.44 14.70 24.81
N PRO A 482 20.46 15.22 25.52
CA PRO A 482 20.45 16.59 26.01
C PRO A 482 20.31 17.59 24.87
N ASP A 483 19.71 18.75 25.15
CA ASP A 483 19.53 19.81 24.14
C ASP A 483 20.84 20.27 23.51
N SER A 484 21.95 20.21 24.26
CA SER A 484 23.30 20.53 23.76
C SER A 484 23.74 19.66 22.59
N ASP A 485 23.28 18.43 22.52
CA ASP A 485 23.71 17.41 21.57
C ASP A 485 22.80 17.30 20.36
N TYR A 486 21.66 18.02 20.39
CA TYR A 486 20.61 17.89 19.36
C TYR A 486 21.12 18.17 17.94
N MET A 487 21.96 19.18 17.76
CA MET A 487 22.53 19.49 16.44
C MET A 487 23.46 18.39 15.92
N ALA A 488 24.28 17.81 16.79
CA ALA A 488 25.16 16.70 16.43
C ALA A 488 24.33 15.44 16.10
N PHE A 489 23.24 15.23 16.83
CA PHE A 489 22.31 14.14 16.59
C PHE A 489 21.57 14.31 15.25
N GLN A 490 21.16 15.53 14.89
CA GLN A 490 20.56 15.80 13.59
C GLN A 490 21.55 15.50 12.43
N GLN A 491 22.82 15.80 12.57
CA GLN A 491 23.84 15.42 11.60
C GLN A 491 23.99 13.91 11.49
N PHE A 492 23.97 13.21 12.63
CA PHE A 492 23.96 11.76 12.66
C PHE A 492 22.75 11.18 11.90
N LEU A 493 21.53 11.68 12.14
CA LEU A 493 20.31 11.24 11.45
C LEU A 493 20.41 11.43 9.94
N ASN A 494 20.94 12.55 9.49
CA ASN A 494 21.17 12.83 8.07
C ASN A 494 22.19 11.86 7.45
N ASN A 495 23.26 11.52 8.18
CA ASN A 495 24.28 10.57 7.72
C ASN A 495 23.77 9.12 7.72
N LEU A 496 22.86 8.77 8.62
CA LEU A 496 22.23 7.47 8.69
C LEU A 496 21.38 7.17 7.44
N GLY A 497 20.77 8.21 6.86
CA GLY A 497 20.04 8.12 5.59
C GLY A 497 18.75 7.30 5.64
N PHE A 498 18.24 6.95 6.84
CA PHE A 498 16.97 6.30 7.03
C PHE A 498 15.84 7.34 7.11
N VAL A 499 14.65 6.93 6.69
CA VAL A 499 13.43 7.73 6.95
C VAL A 499 13.17 7.66 8.46
N TYR A 500 13.00 8.81 9.07
CA TYR A 500 12.69 8.91 10.50
C TYR A 500 11.67 10.01 10.78
N GLN A 501 11.01 9.87 11.93
CA GLN A 501 10.12 10.89 12.48
C GLN A 501 10.40 11.03 13.96
N GLU A 502 10.46 12.27 14.47
CA GLU A 502 10.55 12.53 15.89
C GLU A 502 9.17 12.36 16.54
N GLU A 503 9.09 11.52 17.55
CA GLU A 503 7.86 11.13 18.26
C GLU A 503 7.83 11.62 19.71
N THR A 504 8.77 12.46 20.11
CA THR A 504 8.91 12.94 21.50
C THR A 504 7.64 13.61 22.02
N ASN A 505 6.92 14.34 21.16
CA ASN A 505 5.67 15.01 21.52
C ASN A 505 4.42 14.17 21.23
N ASN A 506 4.57 12.90 20.84
CA ASN A 506 3.45 12.04 20.56
C ASN A 506 2.65 11.78 21.84
N PRO A 507 1.31 11.95 21.83
CA PRO A 507 0.47 11.75 23.01
C PRO A 507 0.58 10.34 23.60
N ALA A 508 0.71 9.31 22.77
CA ALA A 508 0.86 7.93 23.23
C ALA A 508 2.16 7.76 24.04
N TYR A 509 3.27 8.34 23.56
CA TYR A 509 4.54 8.33 24.31
C TYR A 509 4.40 9.04 25.67
N GLN A 510 3.80 10.23 25.69
CA GLN A 510 3.62 11.01 26.90
C GLN A 510 2.80 10.27 27.98
N LEU A 511 1.88 9.40 27.56
CA LEU A 511 0.99 8.65 28.46
C LEU A 511 1.62 7.33 28.94
N PHE A 512 2.33 6.61 28.08
CA PHE A 512 2.71 5.22 28.33
C PHE A 512 4.22 5.00 28.51
N LEU A 513 5.03 5.88 28.02
CA LEU A 513 6.49 5.82 28.07
C LEU A 513 7.08 7.03 28.77
#